data_ff9f0778ccf00c9ad225e21f87088e97
#
_entry.id   ff9f0778ccf00c9ad225e21f87088e97
#
_cell.length_a   1.000
_cell.length_b   1.000
_cell.length_c   1.000
_cell.angle_alpha   90.00
_cell.angle_beta   90.00
_cell.angle_gamma   90.00
#
_symmetry.space_group_name_H-M   'P 1'
#
loop_
_entity.id
_entity.type
_entity.pdbx_description
1 polymer ?
#
loop_
_entity_poly.entity_id
_entity_poly.type
_entity_poly.pdbx_seq_one_letter_code
_entity_poly.pdbx_strand_id
1 'polypeptide(L)'
;MQLDAIRTAEGETVYVDRTDGEKGSKGRFFAAYVTDAGERRWGYLCENCETTDNAMDAMGQIECNVCANVKKPDEWDAAHE
;
A
#
# COMPACT_ATOMS: atom_id res chain seq x y z
N MET A 1 -3.77 7.84 16.74
CA MET A 1 -3.26 7.16 15.56
C MET A 1 -1.90 7.72 15.19
N GLN A 2 -0.92 6.88 14.98
CA GLN A 2 0.43 7.33 14.69
C GLN A 2 0.84 6.87 13.29
N LEU A 3 1.14 7.83 12.43
CA LEU A 3 1.50 7.56 11.05
C LEU A 3 2.98 7.91 10.83
N ASP A 4 3.65 7.10 10.01
CA ASP A 4 5.04 7.35 9.65
C ASP A 4 5.11 8.23 8.42
N ALA A 5 5.80 9.36 8.51
CA ALA A 5 6.02 10.22 7.37
C ALA A 5 7.15 9.66 6.52
N ILE A 6 6.88 9.40 5.25
CA ILE A 6 7.89 8.95 4.32
C ILE A 6 7.85 9.81 3.07
N ARG A 7 8.96 9.85 2.34
CA ARG A 7 9.04 10.62 1.12
C ARG A 7 9.04 9.68 -0.09
N THR A 8 8.17 9.97 -1.06
CA THR A 8 8.11 9.20 -2.29
C THR A 8 9.27 9.55 -3.21
N ALA A 9 9.45 8.73 -4.26
CA ALA A 9 10.49 8.99 -5.26
C ALA A 9 10.28 10.33 -5.98
N GLU A 10 9.05 10.83 -5.99
CA GLU A 10 8.72 12.10 -6.63
C GLU A 10 8.89 13.30 -5.71
N GLY A 11 9.31 13.06 -4.47
CA GLY A 11 9.54 14.12 -3.50
C GLY A 11 8.33 14.52 -2.68
N GLU A 12 7.23 13.79 -2.81
CA GLU A 12 6.04 14.04 -1.98
C GLU A 12 6.18 13.34 -0.63
N THR A 13 5.59 13.94 0.41
CA THR A 13 5.53 13.32 1.72
C THR A 13 4.18 12.64 1.88
N VAL A 14 4.18 11.37 2.26
CA VAL A 14 2.96 10.62 2.58
C VAL A 14 3.10 10.02 3.98
N TYR A 15 1.97 9.69 4.58
CA TYR A 15 1.89 9.23 5.96
C TYR A 15 1.38 7.81 5.96
N VAL A 16 2.19 6.89 6.46
CA VAL A 16 1.92 5.45 6.38
C VAL A 16 1.42 4.93 7.72
N ASP A 17 0.29 4.24 7.70
CA ASP A 17 -0.25 3.57 8.87
C ASP A 17 0.23 2.12 8.90
N ARG A 18 1.23 1.84 9.72
CA ARG A 18 1.81 0.51 9.80
C ARG A 18 0.95 -0.48 10.57
N THR A 19 -0.15 -0.01 11.15
CA THR A 19 -1.11 -0.88 11.80
C THR A 19 -2.22 -1.34 10.85
N ASP A 20 -2.33 -0.71 9.68
CA ASP A 20 -3.34 -1.02 8.68
C ASP A 20 -2.68 -1.65 7.46
N GLY A 21 -2.21 -2.89 7.63
CA GLY A 21 -1.49 -3.62 6.60
C GLY A 21 -2.34 -4.70 5.98
N GLU A 22 -2.24 -4.83 4.67
CA GLU A 22 -2.91 -5.86 3.90
C GLU A 22 -1.88 -6.86 3.40
N LYS A 23 -2.23 -8.14 3.46
CA LYS A 23 -1.30 -9.20 3.09
C LYS A 23 -1.05 -9.24 1.59
N GLY A 24 0.23 -9.17 1.20
CA GLY A 24 0.64 -9.36 -0.19
C GLY A 24 1.37 -10.69 -0.35
N SER A 25 1.81 -10.99 -1.58
CA SER A 25 2.49 -12.24 -1.88
C SER A 25 3.90 -12.33 -1.29
N LYS A 26 4.56 -11.18 -1.09
CA LYS A 26 5.93 -11.14 -0.56
C LYS A 26 6.06 -10.32 0.70
N GLY A 27 5.02 -9.62 1.10
CA GLY A 27 5.01 -8.78 2.28
C GLY A 27 3.71 -8.02 2.33
N ARG A 28 3.56 -7.17 3.31
CA ARG A 28 2.33 -6.41 3.49
C ARG A 28 2.36 -5.12 2.70
N PHE A 29 1.17 -4.63 2.37
CA PHE A 29 0.99 -3.29 1.86
C PHE A 29 0.32 -2.46 2.94
N PHE A 30 0.97 -1.38 3.35
CA PHE A 30 0.41 -0.48 4.36
C PHE A 30 -0.29 0.68 3.69
N ALA A 31 -1.41 1.13 4.25
CA ALA A 31 -2.13 2.28 3.73
C ALA A 31 -1.29 3.54 3.89
N ALA A 32 -1.21 4.35 2.85
CA ALA A 32 -0.52 5.63 2.86
C ALA A 32 -1.52 6.75 2.61
N TYR A 33 -1.39 7.84 3.35
CA TYR A 33 -2.33 8.96 3.32
C TYR A 33 -1.64 10.25 2.94
N VAL A 34 -2.40 11.20 2.42
CA VAL A 34 -1.83 12.50 2.04
C VAL A 34 -1.65 13.43 3.24
N THR A 35 -2.34 13.17 4.36
CA THR A 35 -2.23 13.97 5.57
C THR A 35 -1.89 13.09 6.77
N ASP A 36 -1.35 13.69 7.80
CA ASP A 36 -1.02 12.97 9.05
C ASP A 36 -2.25 12.61 9.86
N ALA A 37 -3.41 13.11 9.48
CA ALA A 37 -4.68 12.75 10.11
C ALA A 37 -5.28 11.49 9.51
N GLY A 38 -4.74 10.97 8.42
CA GLY A 38 -5.25 9.77 7.79
C GLY A 38 -6.59 9.97 7.10
N GLU A 39 -6.87 11.17 6.63
CA GLU A 39 -8.19 11.50 6.09
C GLU A 39 -8.38 11.06 4.64
N ARG A 40 -7.31 11.07 3.85
CA ARG A 40 -7.40 10.77 2.43
C ARG A 40 -6.30 9.80 2.05
N ARG A 41 -6.70 8.66 1.50
CA ARG A 41 -5.74 7.66 1.06
C ARG A 41 -5.00 8.12 -0.19
N TRP A 42 -3.69 8.06 -0.15
CA TRP A 42 -2.83 8.35 -1.29
C TRP A 42 -2.53 7.08 -2.08
N GLY A 43 -2.25 5.97 -1.38
CA GLY A 43 -1.88 4.72 -2.00
C GLY A 43 -1.40 3.72 -0.97
N TYR A 44 -0.38 2.97 -1.31
CA TYR A 44 0.16 1.93 -0.43
C TYR A 44 1.68 1.94 -0.42
N LEU A 45 2.25 1.49 0.70
CA LEU A 45 3.68 1.23 0.84
C LEU A 45 3.90 -0.27 0.84
N CYS A 46 4.79 -0.76 -0.03
CA CYS A 46 5.19 -2.16 -0.01
C CYS A 46 6.19 -2.39 1.12
N GLU A 47 5.84 -3.24 2.08
CA GLU A 47 6.72 -3.53 3.22
C GLU A 47 8.00 -4.24 2.78
N ASN A 48 7.90 -5.11 1.78
CA ASN A 48 9.03 -5.95 1.38
C ASN A 48 10.24 -5.15 0.89
N CYS A 49 10.01 -4.07 0.16
CA CYS A 49 11.10 -3.21 -0.34
C CYS A 49 10.96 -1.76 0.11
N GLU A 50 9.98 -1.47 0.96
CA GLU A 50 9.72 -0.16 1.55
C GLU A 50 9.61 0.96 0.51
N THR A 51 8.87 0.69 -0.55
CA THR A 51 8.65 1.65 -1.61
C THR A 51 7.16 1.91 -1.81
N THR A 52 6.86 3.11 -2.29
CA THR A 52 5.50 3.47 -2.71
C THR A 52 5.32 3.28 -4.21
N ASP A 53 6.33 2.75 -4.91
CA ASP A 53 6.29 2.53 -6.35
C ASP A 53 5.52 1.26 -6.65
N ASN A 54 4.20 1.39 -6.70
CA ASN A 54 3.31 0.29 -7.01
C ASN A 54 2.20 0.76 -7.94
N ALA A 55 1.57 -0.20 -8.61
CA ALA A 55 0.50 0.07 -9.56
C ALA A 55 -0.75 -0.68 -9.16
N MET A 56 -1.91 -0.07 -9.40
CA MET A 56 -3.21 -0.70 -9.17
C MET A 56 -3.87 -0.91 -10.52
N ASP A 57 -4.34 -2.12 -10.78
CA ASP A 57 -5.06 -2.39 -12.02
C ASP A 57 -6.55 -2.06 -11.87
N ALA A 58 -7.30 -2.24 -12.97
CA ALA A 58 -8.71 -1.90 -12.99
C ALA A 58 -9.55 -2.76 -12.06
N MET A 59 -9.02 -3.90 -11.63
CA MET A 59 -9.73 -4.82 -10.73
C MET A 59 -9.37 -4.61 -9.27
N GLY A 60 -8.50 -3.67 -8.98
CA GLY A 60 -8.10 -3.37 -7.61
C GLY A 60 -6.91 -4.17 -7.11
N GLN A 61 -6.24 -4.91 -7.96
CA GLN A 61 -5.01 -5.60 -7.61
C GLN A 61 -3.87 -4.60 -7.57
N ILE A 62 -3.05 -4.68 -6.52
CA ILE A 62 -1.90 -3.81 -6.35
C ILE A 62 -0.63 -4.63 -6.54
N GLU A 63 0.28 -4.12 -7.34
CA GLU A 63 1.56 -4.79 -7.58
C GLU A 63 2.71 -3.81 -7.37
N CYS A 64 3.69 -4.22 -6.56
CA CYS A 64 4.90 -3.43 -6.37
C CYS A 64 5.77 -3.53 -7.64
N ASN A 65 6.17 -2.38 -8.17
CA ASN A 65 6.98 -2.33 -9.39
C ASN A 65 8.44 -2.70 -9.16
N VAL A 66 8.86 -2.82 -7.90
CA VAL A 66 10.24 -3.10 -7.54
C VAL A 66 10.46 -4.58 -7.27
N CYS A 67 9.62 -5.20 -6.46
CA CYS A 67 9.81 -6.59 -6.03
C CYS A 67 8.70 -7.52 -6.49
N ALA A 68 7.73 -7.01 -7.23
CA ALA A 68 6.58 -7.78 -7.73
C ALA A 68 5.70 -8.35 -6.61
N ASN A 69 5.68 -7.69 -5.45
CA ASN A 69 4.76 -8.03 -4.38
C ASN A 69 3.34 -7.69 -4.83
N VAL A 70 2.41 -8.62 -4.69
CA VAL A 70 1.05 -8.47 -5.22
C VAL A 70 0.03 -8.61 -4.10
N LYS A 71 -0.92 -7.68 -4.05
CA LYS A 71 -2.07 -7.73 -3.15
C LYS A 71 -3.32 -7.93 -3.99
N LYS A 72 -4.04 -9.01 -3.74
CA LYS A 72 -5.30 -9.28 -4.44
C LYS A 72 -6.46 -8.54 -3.76
N PRO A 73 -7.49 -8.14 -4.52
CA PRO A 73 -8.68 -7.55 -3.92
C PRO A 73 -9.36 -8.52 -2.96
N ASP A 74 -9.99 -7.99 -1.93
CA ASP A 74 -10.68 -8.82 -0.94
C ASP A 74 -11.77 -9.68 -1.55
N GLU A 75 -12.47 -9.16 -2.52
CA GLU A 75 -13.55 -9.90 -3.19
C GLU A 75 -13.05 -11.13 -3.96
N TRP A 76 -11.77 -11.16 -4.33
CA TRP A 76 -11.19 -12.34 -4.94
C TRP A 76 -11.06 -13.47 -3.93
N ASP A 77 -10.72 -13.12 -2.69
CA ASP A 77 -10.62 -14.12 -1.62
C ASP A 77 -11.98 -14.71 -1.30
N ALA A 78 -13.01 -13.86 -1.27
CA ALA A 78 -14.38 -14.31 -1.02
C ALA A 78 -14.86 -15.27 -2.11
N ALA A 79 -14.41 -15.10 -3.33
CA ALA A 79 -14.81 -15.93 -4.44
C ALA A 79 -14.24 -17.35 -4.38
N HIS A 80 -13.27 -17.59 -3.53
CA HIS A 80 -12.65 -18.90 -3.36
C HIS A 80 -13.35 -19.79 -2.36
N GLU A 81 -14.35 -19.29 -1.72
CA GLU A 81 -15.14 -20.05 -0.79
C GLU A 81 -16.35 -20.68 -1.46
#